data_0c46d42d8811faf88e954474f7954d14
#
_entry.id   0c46d42d8811faf88e954474f7954d14
#
_cell.length_a   1.000
_cell.length_b   1.000
_cell.length_c   1.000
_cell.angle_alpha   90.00
_cell.angle_beta   90.00
_cell.angle_gamma   90.00
#
_symmetry.space_group_name_H-M   'P 1'
#
loop_
_entity.id
_entity.type
_entity.pdbx_description
1 polymer ?
#
loop_
_entity_poly.entity_id
_entity_poly.type
_entity_poly.pdbx_seq_one_letter_code
_entity_poly.pdbx_strand_id
1 'polypeptide(L)'
;MPKYRKKIRSGDVYEVEEFYSPRTIGKKYERGRSENLTSEEQAKRNLQIARKKLTRIINTNFNGDDYFVLLTYAAEVTMEQAKKEFSNFRDRLNRYRNKNGFSKLKYIAVVESQGKKNRVHHHVVMNGFEGLSMKEAAEILENVWGKGTVLIKKLYKNQKDNRLASYISKENIKKGAKRWSTSRNLKKPEVKLEVIKETKRKVSLRPPKGFDVIVQTEDYFAEIGWVRYMKAVRRGGMDYGEYEGGAETDAGSKKRQS
;
A
#
# COMPACT_ATOMS: atom_id res chain seq x y z
N MET A 1 9.67 -20.76 21.16
CA MET A 1 8.78 -19.64 20.79
C MET A 1 7.60 -20.17 19.98
N PRO A 2 6.38 -19.66 20.16
CA PRO A 2 5.26 -20.08 19.35
C PRO A 2 5.44 -19.62 17.89
N LYS A 3 5.07 -20.49 16.96
CA LYS A 3 5.06 -20.23 15.52
C LYS A 3 3.66 -19.84 15.09
N TYR A 4 3.58 -18.82 14.27
CA TYR A 4 2.33 -18.25 13.79
C TYR A 4 2.23 -18.34 12.28
N ARG A 5 1.03 -18.57 11.78
CA ARG A 5 0.68 -18.41 10.37
C ARG A 5 -0.34 -17.30 10.24
N LYS A 6 0.02 -16.27 9.50
CA LYS A 6 -0.85 -15.14 9.19
C LYS A 6 -1.28 -15.23 7.74
N LYS A 7 -2.58 -15.44 7.52
CA LYS A 7 -3.22 -15.46 6.20
C LYS A 7 -3.86 -14.10 5.97
N ILE A 8 -3.58 -13.49 4.82
CA ILE A 8 -4.07 -12.15 4.50
C ILE A 8 -4.71 -12.21 3.12
N ARG A 9 -5.97 -11.78 3.03
CA ARG A 9 -6.67 -11.62 1.76
C ARG A 9 -6.95 -10.14 1.51
N SER A 10 -6.47 -9.63 0.39
CA SER A 10 -6.65 -8.24 -0.05
C SER A 10 -7.10 -8.24 -1.51
N GLY A 11 -8.44 -8.23 -1.73
CA GLY A 11 -9.03 -8.40 -3.04
C GLY A 11 -8.63 -9.74 -3.68
N ASP A 12 -7.97 -9.67 -4.84
CA ASP A 12 -7.48 -10.83 -5.58
C ASP A 12 -6.10 -11.32 -5.14
N VAL A 13 -5.50 -10.69 -4.13
CA VAL A 13 -4.21 -11.12 -3.57
C VAL A 13 -4.40 -11.91 -2.29
N TYR A 14 -3.70 -13.04 -2.21
CA TYR A 14 -3.63 -13.88 -1.03
C TYR A 14 -2.18 -14.03 -0.58
N GLU A 15 -1.91 -13.68 0.68
CA GLU A 15 -0.57 -13.76 1.26
C GLU A 15 -0.58 -14.68 2.49
N VAL A 16 0.50 -15.42 2.67
CA VAL A 16 0.77 -16.20 3.88
C VAL A 16 2.13 -15.81 4.43
N GLU A 17 2.17 -15.44 5.70
CA GLU A 17 3.40 -15.16 6.45
C GLU A 17 3.50 -16.17 7.59
N GLU A 18 4.56 -16.98 7.66
CA GLU A 18 4.88 -17.81 8.81
C GLU A 18 6.09 -17.23 9.54
N PHE A 19 5.96 -17.03 10.82
CA PHE A 19 7.00 -16.41 11.65
C PHE A 19 6.90 -16.87 13.11
N TYR A 20 7.99 -16.71 13.84
CA TYR A 20 8.05 -16.91 15.27
C TYR A 20 7.87 -15.57 16.01
N SER A 21 7.24 -15.59 17.18
CA SER A 21 7.13 -14.41 18.02
C SER A 21 7.25 -14.80 19.49
N PRO A 22 8.09 -14.11 20.28
CA PRO A 22 8.16 -14.31 21.73
C PRO A 22 6.90 -13.79 22.45
N ARG A 23 6.15 -12.92 21.80
CA ARG A 23 4.91 -12.35 22.36
C ARG A 23 3.72 -13.18 21.96
N THR A 24 2.92 -13.58 22.95
CA THR A 24 1.62 -14.21 22.69
C THR A 24 0.69 -13.21 22.05
N ILE A 25 0.26 -13.48 20.83
CA ILE A 25 -0.64 -12.59 20.08
C ILE A 25 -2.01 -12.61 20.77
N GLY A 26 -2.59 -11.40 20.93
CA GLY A 26 -3.86 -11.20 21.65
C GLY A 26 -3.69 -10.74 23.09
N LYS A 27 -2.51 -10.90 23.71
CA LYS A 27 -2.22 -10.29 25.02
C LYS A 27 -1.77 -8.85 24.85
N LYS A 28 -2.30 -7.96 25.69
CA LYS A 28 -1.80 -6.59 25.81
C LYS A 28 -0.50 -6.64 26.63
N TYR A 29 0.55 -6.08 26.09
CA TYR A 29 1.81 -5.86 26.79
C TYR A 29 1.96 -4.36 26.99
N GLU A 30 2.39 -3.95 28.17
CA GLU A 30 2.75 -2.56 28.43
C GLU A 30 3.89 -2.15 27.48
N ARG A 31 3.71 -1.03 26.82
CA ARG A 31 4.77 -0.42 26.01
C ARG A 31 5.65 0.39 26.91
N GLY A 32 6.87 -0.08 27.12
CA GLY A 32 7.92 0.78 27.74
C GLY A 32 8.09 2.05 26.91
N ARG A 33 8.40 3.17 27.56
CA ARG A 33 8.76 4.41 26.85
C ARG A 33 9.99 4.14 25.98
N SER A 34 9.84 4.32 24.66
CA SER A 34 10.96 4.24 23.74
C SER A 34 11.63 5.61 23.68
N GLU A 35 12.74 5.75 24.37
CA GLU A 35 13.56 6.96 24.35
C GLU A 35 14.51 7.02 23.15
N ASN A 36 14.61 5.95 22.39
CA ASN A 36 15.57 5.82 21.29
C ASN A 36 15.07 6.48 20.01
N LEU A 37 15.90 7.36 19.48
CA LEU A 37 15.79 7.86 18.12
C LEU A 37 15.77 6.66 17.15
N THR A 38 14.79 6.63 16.24
CA THR A 38 14.66 5.57 15.23
C THR A 38 15.90 5.57 14.33
N SER A 39 16.67 4.50 14.31
CA SER A 39 17.81 4.35 13.40
C SER A 39 17.35 4.40 11.93
N GLU A 40 18.26 4.67 10.99
CA GLU A 40 17.95 4.63 9.55
C GLU A 40 17.38 3.28 9.10
N GLU A 41 17.93 2.18 9.60
CA GLU A 41 17.44 0.84 9.31
C GLU A 41 16.02 0.64 9.81
N GLN A 42 15.72 1.09 11.02
CA GLN A 42 14.38 1.03 11.58
C GLN A 42 13.41 1.90 10.76
N ALA A 43 13.85 3.06 10.27
CA ALA A 43 13.06 3.92 9.39
C ALA A 43 12.76 3.22 8.05
N LYS A 44 13.75 2.55 7.43
CA LYS A 44 13.59 1.72 6.22
C LYS A 44 12.60 0.58 6.45
N ARG A 45 12.74 -0.18 7.55
CA ARG A 45 11.78 -1.26 7.93
C ARG A 45 10.36 -0.72 8.13
N ASN A 46 10.21 0.38 8.84
CA ASN A 46 8.91 1.02 9.06
C ASN A 46 8.27 1.48 7.74
N LEU A 47 9.08 1.98 6.80
CA LEU A 47 8.61 2.35 5.47
C LEU A 47 8.13 1.14 4.68
N GLN A 48 8.86 0.02 4.69
CA GLN A 48 8.44 -1.22 4.02
C GLN A 48 7.13 -1.77 4.60
N ILE A 49 6.99 -1.78 5.94
CA ILE A 49 5.75 -2.19 6.61
C ILE A 49 4.58 -1.28 6.20
N ALA A 50 4.82 0.02 6.15
CA ALA A 50 3.82 0.99 5.74
C ALA A 50 3.40 0.80 4.28
N ARG A 51 4.35 0.53 3.37
CA ARG A 51 4.10 0.19 1.96
C ARG A 51 3.25 -1.08 1.82
N LYS A 52 3.64 -2.18 2.48
CA LYS A 52 2.85 -3.43 2.49
C LYS A 52 1.42 -3.18 2.96
N LYS A 53 1.24 -2.42 4.05
CA LYS A 53 -0.08 -2.07 4.57
C LYS A 53 -0.91 -1.27 3.56
N LEU A 54 -0.30 -0.29 2.92
CA LEU A 54 -0.95 0.54 1.91
C LEU A 54 -1.35 -0.28 0.68
N THR A 55 -0.44 -1.11 0.15
CA THR A 55 -0.73 -2.02 -0.97
C THR A 55 -1.93 -2.93 -0.67
N ARG A 56 -1.98 -3.52 0.52
CA ARG A 56 -3.10 -4.37 0.94
C ARG A 56 -4.42 -3.60 1.00
N ILE A 57 -4.41 -2.34 1.44
CA ILE A 57 -5.61 -1.48 1.45
C ILE A 57 -6.03 -1.14 0.01
N ILE A 58 -5.09 -0.81 -0.87
CA ILE A 58 -5.37 -0.55 -2.29
C ILE A 58 -6.02 -1.79 -2.92
N ASN A 59 -5.40 -2.95 -2.82
CA ASN A 59 -5.90 -4.19 -3.40
C ASN A 59 -7.29 -4.58 -2.87
N THR A 60 -7.63 -4.21 -1.64
CA THR A 60 -8.94 -4.52 -1.04
C THR A 60 -10.06 -3.61 -1.54
N ASN A 61 -9.73 -2.39 -1.97
CA ASN A 61 -10.73 -1.35 -2.19
C ASN A 61 -10.84 -0.87 -3.63
N PHE A 62 -9.83 -1.12 -4.46
CA PHE A 62 -9.76 -0.58 -5.82
C PHE A 62 -9.48 -1.68 -6.83
N ASN A 63 -9.98 -1.47 -8.06
CA ASN A 63 -9.86 -2.41 -9.17
C ASN A 63 -9.47 -1.67 -10.47
N GLY A 64 -9.48 -2.36 -11.61
CA GLY A 64 -9.09 -1.82 -12.92
C GLY A 64 -9.97 -0.68 -13.45
N ASP A 65 -11.17 -0.51 -12.91
CA ASP A 65 -12.10 0.56 -13.31
C ASP A 65 -11.94 1.83 -12.48
N ASP A 66 -11.13 1.74 -11.45
CA ASP A 66 -10.80 2.88 -10.58
C ASP A 66 -9.66 3.72 -11.15
N TYR A 67 -9.41 4.89 -10.57
CA TYR A 67 -8.51 5.88 -11.13
C TYR A 67 -7.29 6.17 -10.27
N PHE A 68 -6.17 6.38 -10.94
CA PHE A 68 -5.05 7.15 -10.44
C PHE A 68 -5.12 8.56 -11.01
N VAL A 69 -5.16 9.54 -10.13
CA VAL A 69 -5.34 10.95 -10.48
C VAL A 69 -4.16 11.76 -9.93
N LEU A 70 -3.57 12.59 -10.79
CA LEU A 70 -2.60 13.61 -10.42
C LEU A 70 -3.29 14.97 -10.49
N LEU A 71 -3.31 15.70 -9.37
CA LEU A 71 -3.83 17.06 -9.29
C LEU A 71 -2.67 18.04 -9.10
N THR A 72 -2.54 18.99 -9.99
CA THR A 72 -1.51 20.04 -9.95
C THR A 72 -2.13 21.40 -9.71
N TYR A 73 -1.31 22.41 -9.45
CA TYR A 73 -1.72 23.79 -9.26
C TYR A 73 -1.17 24.67 -10.38
N ALA A 74 -1.99 25.60 -10.86
CA ALA A 74 -1.57 26.63 -11.82
C ALA A 74 -0.65 27.68 -11.15
N ALA A 75 -0.93 28.01 -9.88
CA ALA A 75 -0.12 28.93 -9.07
C ALA A 75 0.70 28.16 -8.02
N GLU A 76 1.71 28.80 -7.45
CA GLU A 76 2.44 28.26 -6.31
C GLU A 76 1.56 28.24 -5.06
N VAL A 77 1.62 27.13 -4.32
CA VAL A 77 0.86 26.93 -3.09
C VAL A 77 1.75 26.32 -2.01
N THR A 78 1.48 26.66 -0.78
CA THR A 78 2.12 26.02 0.37
C THR A 78 1.53 24.64 0.63
N MET A 79 2.25 23.78 1.35
CA MET A 79 1.74 22.45 1.76
C MET A 79 0.44 22.54 2.60
N GLU A 80 0.26 23.60 3.38
CA GLU A 80 -0.95 23.80 4.18
C GLU A 80 -2.14 24.19 3.29
N GLN A 81 -1.91 25.12 2.37
CA GLN A 81 -2.92 25.50 1.38
C GLN A 81 -3.31 24.28 0.53
N ALA A 82 -2.34 23.49 0.07
CA ALA A 82 -2.60 22.28 -0.69
C ALA A 82 -3.49 21.29 0.08
N LYS A 83 -3.22 21.04 1.35
CA LYS A 83 -4.07 20.16 2.19
C LYS A 83 -5.49 20.70 2.33
N LYS A 84 -5.66 22.01 2.49
CA LYS A 84 -6.97 22.68 2.56
C LYS A 84 -7.72 22.56 1.23
N GLU A 85 -7.05 22.85 0.10
CA GLU A 85 -7.65 22.75 -1.23
C GLU A 85 -8.04 21.31 -1.59
N PHE A 86 -7.24 20.31 -1.21
CA PHE A 86 -7.61 18.93 -1.37
C PHE A 86 -8.84 18.54 -0.52
N SER A 87 -8.96 19.08 0.69
CA SER A 87 -10.17 18.88 1.51
C SER A 87 -11.41 19.46 0.83
N ASN A 88 -11.30 20.70 0.31
CA ASN A 88 -12.37 21.36 -0.43
C ASN A 88 -12.77 20.58 -1.69
N PHE A 89 -11.77 20.09 -2.46
CA PHE A 89 -11.98 19.26 -3.64
C PHE A 89 -12.76 18.00 -3.28
N ARG A 90 -12.31 17.26 -2.27
CA ARG A 90 -12.96 16.04 -1.79
C ARG A 90 -14.43 16.30 -1.44
N ASP A 91 -14.73 17.42 -0.76
CA ASP A 91 -16.08 17.75 -0.32
C ASP A 91 -16.97 18.17 -1.50
N ARG A 92 -16.42 18.92 -2.48
CA ARG A 92 -17.12 19.22 -3.75
C ARG A 92 -17.40 17.95 -4.54
N LEU A 93 -16.41 17.07 -4.65
CA LEU A 93 -16.54 15.82 -5.39
C LEU A 93 -17.56 14.88 -4.77
N ASN A 94 -17.61 14.79 -3.43
CA ASN A 94 -18.64 14.00 -2.75
C ASN A 94 -20.05 14.56 -2.99
N ARG A 95 -20.22 15.89 -2.99
CA ARG A 95 -21.51 16.51 -3.32
C ARG A 95 -21.93 16.24 -4.75
N TYR A 96 -20.96 16.34 -5.71
CA TYR A 96 -21.21 16.01 -7.11
C TYR A 96 -21.66 14.55 -7.26
N ARG A 97 -20.91 13.61 -6.66
CA ARG A 97 -21.24 12.17 -6.71
C ARG A 97 -22.63 11.89 -6.14
N ASN A 98 -22.95 12.44 -4.98
CA ASN A 98 -24.26 12.27 -4.36
C ASN A 98 -25.40 12.81 -5.26
N LYS A 99 -25.22 14.01 -5.83
CA LYS A 99 -26.25 14.64 -6.69
C LYS A 99 -26.52 13.82 -7.95
N ASN A 100 -25.50 13.12 -8.48
CA ASN A 100 -25.59 12.37 -9.73
C ASN A 100 -25.71 10.86 -9.51
N GLY A 101 -26.01 10.39 -8.30
CA GLY A 101 -26.28 8.97 -8.02
C GLY A 101 -25.05 8.05 -8.03
N PHE A 102 -23.82 8.60 -8.06
CA PHE A 102 -22.60 7.81 -8.00
C PHE A 102 -22.31 7.32 -6.57
N SER A 103 -21.62 6.20 -6.48
CA SER A 103 -21.15 5.66 -5.20
C SER A 103 -20.27 6.67 -4.45
N LYS A 104 -20.33 6.63 -3.11
CA LYS A 104 -19.55 7.53 -2.26
C LYS A 104 -18.06 7.43 -2.54
N LEU A 105 -17.37 8.57 -2.56
CA LEU A 105 -15.93 8.65 -2.83
C LEU A 105 -15.13 7.78 -1.86
N LYS A 106 -14.35 6.85 -2.41
CA LYS A 106 -13.24 6.16 -1.75
C LYS A 106 -11.96 6.75 -2.29
N TYR A 107 -10.99 7.05 -1.43
CA TYR A 107 -9.71 7.56 -1.89
C TYR A 107 -8.56 7.25 -0.94
N ILE A 108 -7.36 7.25 -1.51
CA ILE A 108 -6.07 7.34 -0.83
C ILE A 108 -5.31 8.46 -1.53
N ALA A 109 -4.80 9.44 -0.78
CA ALA A 109 -4.13 10.59 -1.35
C ALA A 109 -2.83 10.92 -0.61
N VAL A 110 -1.83 11.32 -1.36
CA VAL A 110 -0.56 11.89 -0.89
C VAL A 110 -0.39 13.25 -1.51
N VAL A 111 0.09 14.20 -0.73
CA VAL A 111 0.57 15.48 -1.21
C VAL A 111 2.08 15.46 -1.25
N GLU A 112 2.65 15.79 -2.39
CA GLU A 112 4.09 15.85 -2.62
C GLU A 112 4.51 17.26 -3.08
N SER A 113 5.77 17.60 -2.80
CA SER A 113 6.43 18.77 -3.33
C SER A 113 7.70 18.31 -4.03
N GLN A 114 7.76 18.41 -5.36
CA GLN A 114 8.87 17.88 -6.15
C GLN A 114 9.41 18.89 -7.17
N GLY A 115 10.68 18.65 -7.57
CA GLY A 115 11.39 19.37 -8.60
C GLY A 115 12.11 20.62 -8.08
N LYS A 116 12.92 21.26 -8.98
CA LYS A 116 13.71 22.46 -8.68
C LYS A 116 12.86 23.66 -8.17
N LYS A 117 11.58 23.68 -8.52
CA LYS A 117 10.61 24.74 -8.11
C LYS A 117 9.66 24.27 -6.99
N ASN A 118 9.94 23.14 -6.32
CA ASN A 118 9.11 22.60 -5.22
C ASN A 118 7.59 22.62 -5.51
N ARG A 119 7.19 22.29 -6.74
CA ARG A 119 5.77 22.32 -7.12
C ARG A 119 4.99 21.28 -6.35
N VAL A 120 4.00 21.75 -5.64
CA VAL A 120 3.09 20.88 -4.86
C VAL A 120 2.07 20.23 -5.79
N HIS A 121 1.83 18.94 -5.59
CA HIS A 121 0.82 18.17 -6.31
C HIS A 121 0.25 17.03 -5.44
N HIS A 122 -0.87 16.47 -5.86
CA HIS A 122 -1.50 15.35 -5.17
C HIS A 122 -1.53 14.13 -6.06
N HIS A 123 -1.08 13.00 -5.54
CA HIS A 123 -1.33 11.68 -6.09
C HIS A 123 -2.53 11.07 -5.37
N VAL A 124 -3.58 10.74 -6.12
CA VAL A 124 -4.83 10.22 -5.58
C VAL A 124 -5.20 8.92 -6.26
N VAL A 125 -5.46 7.88 -5.47
CA VAL A 125 -6.19 6.70 -5.92
C VAL A 125 -7.63 6.87 -5.49
N MET A 126 -8.57 6.70 -6.40
CA MET A 126 -9.99 6.86 -6.09
C MET A 126 -10.87 5.93 -6.93
N ASN A 127 -12.06 5.61 -6.38
CA ASN A 127 -13.03 4.84 -7.15
C ASN A 127 -13.54 5.62 -8.36
N GLY A 128 -13.71 4.88 -9.47
CA GLY A 128 -14.22 5.40 -10.73
C GLY A 128 -15.63 5.95 -10.64
N PHE A 129 -16.13 6.43 -11.77
CA PHE A 129 -17.53 6.78 -11.98
C PHE A 129 -18.16 5.66 -12.81
N GLU A 130 -19.19 5.03 -12.27
CA GLU A 130 -19.87 3.93 -12.92
C GLU A 130 -20.55 4.42 -14.22
N GLY A 131 -20.28 3.74 -15.34
CA GLY A 131 -20.89 4.02 -16.65
C GLY A 131 -20.27 5.18 -17.44
N LEU A 132 -19.31 5.92 -16.89
CA LEU A 132 -18.69 7.03 -17.62
C LEU A 132 -17.41 6.59 -18.36
N SER A 133 -17.17 7.24 -19.49
CA SER A 133 -15.89 7.18 -20.22
C SER A 133 -14.78 7.90 -19.46
N MET A 134 -13.53 7.63 -19.81
CA MET A 134 -12.38 8.34 -19.23
C MET A 134 -12.39 9.84 -19.52
N LYS A 135 -12.92 10.24 -20.67
CA LYS A 135 -13.04 11.65 -21.07
C LYS A 135 -14.03 12.39 -20.17
N GLU A 136 -15.24 11.86 -20.02
CA GLU A 136 -16.27 12.42 -19.11
C GLU A 136 -15.79 12.49 -17.68
N ALA A 137 -15.11 11.44 -17.18
CA ALA A 137 -14.53 11.43 -15.86
C ALA A 137 -13.45 12.51 -15.68
N ALA A 138 -12.61 12.73 -16.69
CA ALA A 138 -11.58 13.78 -16.67
C ALA A 138 -12.22 15.18 -16.61
N GLU A 139 -13.20 15.46 -17.46
CA GLU A 139 -13.92 16.74 -17.51
C GLU A 139 -14.60 17.05 -16.16
N ILE A 140 -15.23 16.06 -15.53
CA ILE A 140 -15.82 16.22 -14.20
C ILE A 140 -14.76 16.57 -13.16
N LEU A 141 -13.64 15.84 -13.16
CA LEU A 141 -12.58 16.05 -12.18
C LEU A 141 -11.88 17.40 -12.37
N GLU A 142 -11.68 17.83 -13.61
CA GLU A 142 -11.13 19.15 -13.93
C GLU A 142 -12.04 20.27 -13.45
N ASN A 143 -13.34 20.19 -13.72
CA ASN A 143 -14.34 21.16 -13.28
C ASN A 143 -14.43 21.22 -11.73
N VAL A 144 -14.39 20.06 -11.07
CA VAL A 144 -14.44 20.00 -9.60
C VAL A 144 -13.13 20.46 -8.98
N TRP A 145 -11.98 20.18 -9.62
CA TRP A 145 -10.69 20.62 -9.11
C TRP A 145 -10.50 22.13 -9.23
N GLY A 146 -10.56 22.67 -10.43
CA GLY A 146 -10.55 24.11 -10.72
C GLY A 146 -9.32 24.91 -10.21
N LYS A 147 -8.19 24.23 -9.94
CA LYS A 147 -6.97 24.86 -9.39
C LYS A 147 -5.74 24.65 -10.27
N GLY A 148 -5.86 23.84 -11.31
CA GLY A 148 -4.78 23.50 -12.23
C GLY A 148 -5.12 22.27 -13.03
N THR A 149 -4.11 21.54 -13.51
CA THR A 149 -4.28 20.38 -14.40
C THR A 149 -4.63 19.13 -13.62
N VAL A 150 -5.52 18.32 -14.22
CA VAL A 150 -5.88 16.98 -13.75
C VAL A 150 -5.40 15.95 -14.76
N LEU A 151 -4.54 15.02 -14.36
CA LEU A 151 -4.19 13.88 -15.16
C LEU A 151 -4.82 12.63 -14.55
N ILE A 152 -5.57 11.91 -15.36
CA ILE A 152 -6.30 10.71 -14.93
C ILE A 152 -5.83 9.49 -15.70
N LYS A 153 -5.66 8.36 -14.99
CA LYS A 153 -5.34 7.05 -15.58
C LYS A 153 -6.17 5.98 -14.89
N LYS A 154 -6.62 4.96 -15.64
CA LYS A 154 -7.19 3.75 -15.03
C LYS A 154 -6.14 2.97 -14.25
N LEU A 155 -6.55 2.33 -13.17
CA LEU A 155 -5.74 1.35 -12.46
C LEU A 155 -5.78 0.06 -13.28
N TYR A 156 -4.86 -0.09 -14.25
CA TYR A 156 -4.84 -1.26 -15.12
C TYR A 156 -4.49 -2.55 -14.38
N LYS A 157 -5.08 -3.67 -14.88
CA LYS A 157 -4.77 -5.04 -14.45
C LYS A 157 -3.28 -5.39 -14.52
N ASN A 158 -2.53 -4.74 -15.39
CA ASN A 158 -1.12 -5.07 -15.71
C ASN A 158 -0.11 -4.04 -15.16
N GLN A 159 -0.49 -3.10 -14.33
CA GLN A 159 0.52 -2.27 -13.69
C GLN A 159 1.09 -3.04 -12.50
N LYS A 160 2.41 -3.21 -12.49
CA LYS A 160 3.23 -3.67 -11.37
C LYS A 160 2.99 -2.75 -10.16
N ASP A 161 1.88 -2.94 -9.47
CA ASP A 161 1.24 -1.94 -8.58
C ASP A 161 1.90 -1.77 -7.22
N ASN A 162 3.04 -2.41 -7.01
CA ASN A 162 3.98 -1.93 -6.01
C ASN A 162 4.48 -0.52 -6.32
N ARG A 163 4.41 -0.09 -7.59
CA ARG A 163 4.76 1.28 -7.99
C ARG A 163 3.83 2.31 -7.37
N LEU A 164 2.52 2.04 -7.30
CA LEU A 164 1.56 2.99 -6.73
C LEU A 164 1.82 3.19 -5.24
N ALA A 165 1.96 2.10 -4.48
CA ALA A 165 2.31 2.18 -3.07
C ALA A 165 3.73 2.76 -2.87
N SER A 166 4.68 2.50 -3.79
CA SER A 166 6.01 3.09 -3.74
C SER A 166 6.02 4.56 -4.16
N TYR A 167 5.21 4.95 -5.15
CA TYR A 167 4.99 6.35 -5.52
C TYR A 167 4.40 7.14 -4.35
N ILE A 168 3.34 6.61 -3.77
CA ILE A 168 2.66 7.21 -2.61
C ILE A 168 3.56 7.24 -1.35
N SER A 169 4.71 6.57 -1.36
CA SER A 169 5.59 6.47 -0.19
C SER A 169 7.03 6.94 -0.44
N LYS A 170 7.31 7.54 -1.60
CA LYS A 170 8.68 7.93 -2.00
C LYS A 170 9.28 9.10 -1.22
N GLU A 171 8.47 9.97 -0.63
CA GLU A 171 9.01 11.17 0.00
C GLU A 171 9.66 10.95 1.35
N ASN A 172 10.72 11.73 1.59
CA ASN A 172 11.34 11.98 2.89
C ASN A 172 10.35 12.69 3.82
N ILE A 173 9.43 11.92 4.40
CA ILE A 173 8.42 12.46 5.29
C ILE A 173 9.09 12.77 6.62
N LYS A 174 8.94 14.00 7.09
CA LYS A 174 9.36 14.44 8.42
C LYS A 174 8.90 13.41 9.47
N LYS A 175 9.79 13.09 10.42
CA LYS A 175 9.53 12.15 11.51
C LYS A 175 8.20 12.47 12.18
N GLY A 176 7.28 11.47 12.27
CA GLY A 176 5.95 11.63 12.87
C GLY A 176 4.83 12.17 11.96
N ALA A 177 5.13 12.63 10.75
CA ALA A 177 4.09 13.12 9.83
C ALA A 177 3.28 11.98 9.21
N LYS A 178 2.00 12.23 8.98
CA LYS A 178 1.09 11.28 8.31
C LYS A 178 1.48 11.17 6.84
N ARG A 179 1.79 9.96 6.38
CA ARG A 179 2.30 9.70 5.03
C ARG A 179 1.26 9.85 3.93
N TRP A 180 -0.01 9.57 4.24
CA TRP A 180 -1.13 9.64 3.30
C TRP A 180 -2.44 9.91 4.03
N SER A 181 -3.42 10.42 3.31
CA SER A 181 -4.79 10.56 3.77
C SER A 181 -5.70 9.54 3.11
N THR A 182 -6.75 9.10 3.80
CA THR A 182 -7.69 8.11 3.28
C THR A 182 -9.11 8.49 3.62
N SER A 183 -10.04 8.08 2.78
CA SER A 183 -11.47 8.10 3.13
C SER A 183 -11.76 7.10 4.27
N ARG A 184 -12.81 7.36 5.04
CA ARG A 184 -13.19 6.52 6.20
C ARG A 184 -13.91 5.24 5.80
N ASN A 185 -14.42 5.16 4.58
CA ASN A 185 -15.20 4.04 4.05
C ASN A 185 -14.37 2.95 3.37
N LEU A 186 -13.04 2.97 3.52
CA LEU A 186 -12.17 1.89 3.03
C LEU A 186 -12.31 0.64 3.89
N LYS A 187 -12.46 -0.50 3.22
CA LYS A 187 -12.43 -1.82 3.85
C LYS A 187 -10.99 -2.19 4.25
N LYS A 188 -10.85 -2.90 5.34
CA LYS A 188 -9.57 -3.50 5.74
C LYS A 188 -9.39 -4.85 5.05
N PRO A 189 -8.13 -5.28 4.77
CA PRO A 189 -7.86 -6.65 4.33
C PRO A 189 -8.34 -7.66 5.38
N GLU A 190 -8.79 -8.83 4.93
CA GLU A 190 -9.12 -9.93 5.83
C GLU A 190 -7.82 -10.55 6.35
N VAL A 191 -7.70 -10.66 7.67
CA VAL A 191 -6.51 -11.22 8.33
C VAL A 191 -6.95 -12.34 9.26
N LYS A 192 -6.42 -13.54 9.03
CA LYS A 192 -6.54 -14.68 9.96
C LYS A 192 -5.16 -15.02 10.50
N LEU A 193 -5.08 -15.20 11.81
CA LEU A 193 -3.86 -15.54 12.51
C LEU A 193 -4.07 -16.85 13.26
N GLU A 194 -3.19 -17.80 13.03
CA GLU A 194 -3.25 -19.14 13.60
C GLU A 194 -1.92 -19.45 14.29
N VAL A 195 -1.97 -20.08 15.47
CA VAL A 195 -0.80 -20.72 16.07
C VAL A 195 -0.62 -22.06 15.37
N ILE A 196 0.57 -22.35 14.88
CA ILE A 196 0.88 -23.63 14.22
C ILE A 196 1.89 -24.40 15.02
N LYS A 197 1.72 -25.71 15.08
CA LYS A 197 2.74 -26.62 15.64
C LYS A 197 3.83 -26.80 14.60
N GLU A 198 5.07 -26.80 15.06
CA GLU A 198 6.19 -27.14 14.19
C GLU A 198 6.11 -28.60 13.83
N THR A 199 6.11 -28.91 12.55
CA THR A 199 6.17 -30.28 12.05
C THR A 199 7.57 -30.54 11.48
N LYS A 200 8.14 -31.70 11.78
CA LYS A 200 9.43 -32.14 11.20
C LYS A 200 9.38 -32.23 9.66
N ARG A 201 8.17 -32.38 9.09
CA ARG A 201 7.97 -32.37 7.63
C ARG A 201 7.87 -30.96 7.11
N LYS A 202 8.68 -30.66 6.11
CA LYS A 202 8.58 -29.43 5.31
C LYS A 202 7.28 -29.47 4.51
N VAL A 203 6.26 -28.78 4.97
CA VAL A 203 4.99 -28.64 4.23
C VAL A 203 5.06 -27.36 3.46
N SER A 204 5.03 -27.42 2.11
CA SER A 204 5.01 -26.23 1.27
C SER A 204 3.74 -25.40 1.50
N LEU A 205 3.86 -24.08 1.47
CA LEU A 205 2.71 -23.21 1.48
C LEU A 205 1.92 -23.41 0.18
N ARG A 206 0.60 -23.56 0.29
CA ARG A 206 -0.30 -23.68 -0.87
C ARG A 206 -1.36 -22.61 -0.83
N PRO A 207 -1.63 -21.95 -1.95
CA PRO A 207 -2.71 -20.98 -2.04
C PRO A 207 -4.06 -21.69 -2.12
N PRO A 208 -5.17 -20.98 -1.90
CA PRO A 208 -6.51 -21.49 -2.17
C PRO A 208 -6.68 -21.88 -3.66
N LYS A 209 -7.67 -22.75 -3.94
CA LYS A 209 -8.03 -23.09 -5.32
C LYS A 209 -8.34 -21.83 -6.12
N GLY A 210 -7.83 -21.76 -7.34
CA GLY A 210 -8.03 -20.60 -8.22
C GLY A 210 -7.05 -19.45 -8.02
N PHE A 211 -5.97 -19.66 -7.25
CA PHE A 211 -4.87 -18.71 -7.11
C PHE A 211 -3.57 -19.31 -7.61
N ASP A 212 -2.75 -18.49 -8.26
CA ASP A 212 -1.41 -18.84 -8.70
C ASP A 212 -0.37 -18.15 -7.83
N VAL A 213 0.68 -18.89 -7.45
CA VAL A 213 1.78 -18.35 -6.63
C VAL A 213 2.67 -17.49 -7.52
N ILE A 214 2.91 -16.25 -7.09
CA ILE A 214 3.79 -15.31 -7.79
C ILE A 214 5.09 -15.06 -7.03
N VAL A 215 5.09 -15.23 -5.70
CA VAL A 215 6.29 -15.12 -4.85
C VAL A 215 6.21 -16.18 -3.76
N GLN A 216 7.29 -16.88 -3.54
CA GLN A 216 7.47 -17.74 -2.38
C GLN A 216 8.92 -17.68 -1.91
N THR A 217 9.11 -17.31 -0.65
CA THR A 217 10.42 -17.28 0.01
C THR A 217 10.40 -18.12 1.27
N GLU A 218 11.54 -18.70 1.59
CA GLU A 218 11.73 -19.54 2.75
C GLU A 218 13.17 -19.33 3.26
N ASP A 219 13.26 -18.73 4.46
CA ASP A 219 14.54 -18.40 5.09
C ASP A 219 14.65 -19.16 6.42
N TYR A 220 15.84 -19.69 6.72
CA TYR A 220 16.13 -20.34 7.99
C TYR A 220 17.05 -19.46 8.84
N PHE A 221 16.63 -19.22 10.07
CA PHE A 221 17.40 -18.47 11.08
C PHE A 221 17.65 -19.37 12.28
N ALA A 222 18.92 -19.52 12.71
CA ALA A 222 19.31 -20.42 13.78
C ALA A 222 18.54 -20.15 15.09
N GLU A 223 18.28 -18.89 15.41
CA GLU A 223 17.63 -18.47 16.66
C GLU A 223 16.10 -18.63 16.63
N ILE A 224 15.49 -18.55 15.44
CA ILE A 224 14.01 -18.49 15.32
C ILE A 224 13.43 -19.56 14.38
N GLY A 225 14.28 -20.36 13.68
CA GLY A 225 13.83 -21.38 12.74
C GLY A 225 13.34 -20.82 11.39
N TRP A 226 12.45 -21.56 10.73
CA TRP A 226 11.96 -21.22 9.39
C TRP A 226 10.98 -20.06 9.38
N VAL A 227 11.28 -19.03 8.61
CA VAL A 227 10.37 -17.94 8.24
C VAL A 227 9.97 -18.12 6.78
N ARG A 228 8.69 -18.12 6.50
CA ARG A 228 8.16 -18.36 5.16
C ARG A 228 7.20 -17.28 4.75
N TYR A 229 7.24 -16.94 3.46
CA TYR A 229 6.31 -16.00 2.84
C TYR A 229 5.82 -16.55 1.51
N MET A 230 4.54 -16.43 1.26
CA MET A 230 3.94 -16.74 -0.02
C MET A 230 2.98 -15.63 -0.41
N LYS A 231 3.03 -15.21 -1.68
CA LYS A 231 2.05 -14.33 -2.29
C LYS A 231 1.46 -15.02 -3.52
N ALA A 232 0.15 -15.05 -3.62
CA ALA A 232 -0.58 -15.63 -4.72
C ALA A 232 -1.66 -14.67 -5.22
N VAL A 233 -2.05 -14.79 -6.48
CA VAL A 233 -3.03 -13.96 -7.16
C VAL A 233 -4.12 -14.82 -7.76
N ARG A 234 -5.36 -14.36 -7.73
CA ARG A 234 -6.51 -15.07 -8.31
C ARG A 234 -6.34 -15.19 -9.84
N ARG A 235 -6.57 -16.39 -10.40
CA ARG A 235 -6.60 -16.61 -11.84
C ARG A 235 -7.63 -15.74 -12.51
N GLY A 236 -7.27 -15.06 -13.61
CA GLY A 236 -8.14 -14.10 -14.28
C GLY A 236 -8.46 -12.84 -13.50
N GLY A 237 -7.86 -12.70 -12.29
CA GLY A 237 -7.84 -11.48 -11.51
C GLY A 237 -6.91 -10.42 -12.11
N MET A 238 -6.67 -9.34 -11.36
CA MET A 238 -5.66 -8.37 -11.76
C MET A 238 -4.28 -9.04 -11.87
N ASP A 239 -3.60 -8.79 -12.99
CA ASP A 239 -2.20 -9.18 -13.13
C ASP A 239 -1.33 -8.23 -12.30
N TYR A 240 -0.82 -8.75 -11.20
CA TYR A 240 0.02 -7.98 -10.27
C TYR A 240 1.50 -7.97 -10.69
N GLY A 241 1.85 -8.42 -11.90
CA GLY A 241 3.21 -8.42 -12.44
C GLY A 241 4.25 -9.06 -11.52
N GLU A 242 5.41 -9.39 -12.06
CA GLU A 242 6.52 -9.96 -11.28
C GLU A 242 6.97 -8.99 -10.17
N TYR A 243 7.01 -9.48 -8.96
CA TYR A 243 7.59 -8.81 -7.81
C TYR A 243 9.11 -8.91 -7.92
N GLU A 244 9.76 -7.91 -8.47
CA GLU A 244 11.19 -7.73 -8.21
C GLU A 244 11.33 -7.40 -6.72
N GLY A 245 11.36 -8.44 -5.91
CA GLY A 245 11.76 -8.37 -4.52
C GLY A 245 13.23 -8.04 -4.49
N GLY A 246 13.55 -6.75 -4.41
CA GLY A 246 14.88 -6.30 -4.02
C GLY A 246 15.17 -6.76 -2.59
N ALA A 247 15.50 -8.03 -2.43
CA ALA A 247 16.34 -8.50 -1.36
C ALA A 247 17.77 -8.20 -1.84
N GLU A 248 18.22 -6.97 -1.69
CA GLU A 248 19.64 -6.71 -1.54
C GLU A 248 20.07 -7.43 -0.25
N THR A 249 20.46 -8.68 -0.41
CA THR A 249 21.31 -9.37 0.55
C THR A 249 22.69 -8.75 0.37
N ASP A 250 22.98 -7.74 1.16
CA ASP A 250 24.34 -7.26 1.37
C ASP A 250 25.08 -8.33 2.21
N ALA A 251 25.47 -9.39 1.51
CA ALA A 251 26.38 -10.40 2.01
C ALA A 251 27.80 -9.88 1.78
N GLY A 252 28.20 -8.91 2.59
CA GLY A 252 29.60 -8.48 2.70
C GLY A 252 30.48 -9.62 3.22
N SER A 253 30.89 -10.50 2.31
CA SER A 253 31.94 -11.49 2.54
C SER A 253 33.28 -10.76 2.65
N LYS A 254 33.68 -10.34 3.85
CA LYS A 254 35.08 -10.03 4.14
C LYS A 254 35.87 -11.33 4.17
N LYS A 255 36.47 -11.69 3.03
CA LYS A 255 37.64 -12.60 3.02
C LYS A 255 38.75 -11.95 3.85
N ARG A 256 39.06 -12.53 5.01
CA ARG A 256 40.36 -12.33 5.66
C ARG A 256 41.36 -13.13 4.86
N GLN A 257 42.27 -12.45 4.20
CA GLN A 257 43.57 -13.02 3.80
C GLN A 257 44.50 -12.95 5.00
N SER A 258 45.15 -14.08 5.22
CA SER A 258 46.24 -14.35 6.15
C SER A 258 47.39 -13.35 6.04
#